data_47d28287f40cbdc3fac6901ca4ffa7f8
#
_entry.id   47d28287f40cbdc3fac6901ca4ffa7f8
#
_cell.length_a   1.000
_cell.length_b   1.000
_cell.length_c   1.000
_cell.angle_alpha   90.00
_cell.angle_beta   90.00
_cell.angle_gamma   90.00
#
_symmetry.space_group_name_H-M   'P 1'
#
loop_
_entity.id
_entity.type
_entity.pdbx_description
1 polymer ?
#
loop_
_entity_poly.entity_id
_entity_poly.type
_entity_poly.pdbx_seq_one_letter_code
_entity_poly.pdbx_strand_id
1 'polypeptide(L)'
;ADNTVLVPDPVYPVYVDTNLMAGRKIVYVSATEENGFLPLPDPAQHADIIYMCSPNNPTGAVYDRDGLTAWVDYANAQGAVILFDAAYECFVSEPGLPRSIFEIEGAKTCAIEFCSFSKMAGFTGTRCGWTIVPKALADGKLHAMWLRRQTTKFNGVPYIVQKGAAAVFTPEGMAEIQHTLDYYRENARVLSETLDALGIWYTGGKNSPYLWLKCPKGMDSWTFFDYLLENAHVVGTPGEGFGANGKDFFRLTAFGDQARTREAAERLRKLLAE
;
A
#
# COMPACT_ATOMS: atom_id res chain seq x y z
N ALA A 1 -2.67 -18.82 -17.83
CA ALA A 1 -2.92 -19.58 -16.58
C ALA A 1 -1.60 -20.05 -15.95
N ASP A 2 -0.54 -20.20 -16.74
CA ASP A 2 0.71 -20.85 -16.27
C ASP A 2 1.71 -19.89 -15.61
N ASN A 3 1.35 -18.61 -15.47
CA ASN A 3 2.23 -17.63 -14.86
C ASN A 3 2.39 -17.84 -13.35
N THR A 4 3.63 -17.70 -12.88
CA THR A 4 3.97 -17.62 -11.47
C THR A 4 3.93 -16.16 -11.01
N VAL A 5 3.17 -15.90 -9.95
CA VAL A 5 2.96 -14.57 -9.40
C VAL A 5 3.62 -14.47 -8.03
N LEU A 6 4.58 -13.57 -7.86
CA LEU A 6 5.13 -13.22 -6.56
C LEU A 6 4.29 -12.16 -5.88
N VAL A 7 3.96 -12.42 -4.62
CA VAL A 7 3.16 -11.51 -3.78
C VAL A 7 3.80 -11.48 -2.39
N PRO A 8 4.08 -10.31 -1.81
CA PRO A 8 4.52 -10.23 -0.41
C PRO A 8 3.45 -10.79 0.53
N ASP A 9 3.86 -11.28 1.69
CA ASP A 9 2.97 -11.66 2.80
C ASP A 9 3.48 -10.99 4.08
N PRO A 10 2.72 -10.09 4.72
CA PRO A 10 1.32 -9.69 4.46
C PRO A 10 1.17 -8.71 3.29
N VAL A 11 -0.03 -8.70 2.68
CA VAL A 11 -0.33 -7.89 1.50
C VAL A 11 -1.82 -7.53 1.42
N TYR A 12 -2.16 -6.55 0.57
CA TYR A 12 -3.54 -6.24 0.25
C TYR A 12 -4.22 -7.45 -0.44
N PRO A 13 -5.30 -8.03 0.16
CA PRO A 13 -5.82 -9.35 -0.23
C PRO A 13 -6.24 -9.46 -1.69
N VAL A 14 -6.66 -8.34 -2.31
CA VAL A 14 -7.13 -8.32 -3.70
C VAL A 14 -6.08 -8.82 -4.69
N TYR A 15 -4.77 -8.67 -4.40
CA TYR A 15 -3.72 -9.21 -5.28
C TYR A 15 -3.74 -10.74 -5.29
N VAL A 16 -3.97 -11.35 -4.14
CA VAL A 16 -4.10 -12.80 -4.01
C VAL A 16 -5.39 -13.27 -4.68
N ASP A 17 -6.53 -12.70 -4.29
CA ASP A 17 -7.85 -13.12 -4.75
C ASP A 17 -8.00 -13.05 -6.27
N THR A 18 -7.55 -11.96 -6.89
CA THR A 18 -7.64 -11.78 -8.35
C THR A 18 -6.79 -12.79 -9.12
N ASN A 19 -5.65 -13.21 -8.56
CA ASN A 19 -4.80 -14.21 -9.19
C ASN A 19 -5.31 -15.63 -8.97
N LEU A 20 -5.88 -15.94 -7.79
CA LEU A 20 -6.58 -17.20 -7.56
C LEU A 20 -7.78 -17.37 -8.50
N MET A 21 -8.63 -16.33 -8.64
CA MET A 21 -9.74 -16.33 -9.60
C MET A 21 -9.28 -16.51 -11.05
N ALA A 22 -8.08 -16.06 -11.38
CA ALA A 22 -7.48 -16.24 -12.71
C ALA A 22 -6.77 -17.60 -12.88
N GLY A 23 -6.75 -18.45 -11.86
CA GLY A 23 -6.09 -19.77 -11.88
C GLY A 23 -4.57 -19.71 -11.97
N ARG A 24 -3.95 -18.63 -11.44
CA ARG A 24 -2.48 -18.49 -11.45
C ARG A 24 -1.85 -19.11 -10.23
N LYS A 25 -0.59 -19.52 -10.37
CA LYS A 25 0.23 -19.99 -9.25
C LYS A 25 0.76 -18.77 -8.47
N ILE A 26 0.45 -18.71 -7.17
CA ILE A 26 0.97 -17.70 -6.27
C ILE A 26 2.14 -18.27 -5.47
N VAL A 27 3.20 -17.48 -5.37
CA VAL A 27 4.35 -17.71 -4.49
C VAL A 27 4.47 -16.51 -3.57
N TYR A 28 4.42 -16.76 -2.27
CA TYR A 28 4.55 -15.71 -1.28
C TYR A 28 6.01 -15.40 -1.00
N VAL A 29 6.32 -14.10 -0.90
CA VAL A 29 7.61 -13.59 -0.44
C VAL A 29 7.43 -13.09 0.98
N SER A 30 8.16 -13.69 1.92
CA SER A 30 7.96 -13.42 3.34
C SER A 30 8.42 -12.01 3.71
N ALA A 31 7.47 -11.17 4.12
CA ALA A 31 7.71 -9.86 4.71
C ALA A 31 7.53 -9.98 6.23
N THR A 32 8.58 -9.68 6.97
CA THR A 32 8.65 -9.90 8.42
C THR A 32 9.22 -8.69 9.14
N GLU A 33 9.16 -8.71 10.47
CA GLU A 33 9.76 -7.67 11.31
C GLU A 33 11.26 -7.54 11.03
N GLU A 34 11.97 -8.68 10.83
CA GLU A 34 13.43 -8.72 10.62
C GLU A 34 13.85 -8.03 9.33
N ASN A 35 13.03 -8.07 8.27
CA ASN A 35 13.30 -7.37 7.01
C ASN A 35 12.52 -6.05 6.88
N GLY A 36 11.95 -5.54 7.97
CA GLY A 36 11.18 -4.30 7.99
C GLY A 36 9.93 -4.34 7.13
N PHE A 37 9.39 -5.53 6.85
CA PHE A 37 8.29 -5.77 5.90
C PHE A 37 8.59 -5.32 4.47
N LEU A 38 9.87 -5.28 4.10
CA LEU A 38 10.39 -4.90 2.78
C LEU A 38 11.27 -6.03 2.23
N PRO A 39 10.69 -7.19 1.85
CA PRO A 39 11.46 -8.30 1.35
C PRO A 39 12.19 -7.95 0.05
N LEU A 40 13.37 -8.49 -0.13
CA LEU A 40 14.13 -8.43 -1.37
C LEU A 40 13.89 -9.67 -2.23
N PRO A 41 14.14 -9.61 -3.55
CA PRO A 41 13.94 -10.76 -4.43
C PRO A 41 14.98 -11.87 -4.16
N ASP A 42 14.52 -13.12 -4.25
CA ASP A 42 15.41 -14.28 -4.30
C ASP A 42 15.70 -14.61 -5.77
N PRO A 43 16.97 -14.52 -6.25
CA PRO A 43 17.32 -14.81 -7.63
C PRO A 43 17.01 -16.25 -8.07
N ALA A 44 16.91 -17.19 -7.14
CA ALA A 44 16.56 -18.59 -7.42
C ALA A 44 15.06 -18.81 -7.63
N GLN A 45 14.21 -17.89 -7.16
CA GLN A 45 12.76 -17.98 -7.33
C GLN A 45 12.37 -17.42 -8.70
N HIS A 46 11.66 -18.21 -9.52
CA HIS A 46 11.10 -17.71 -10.78
C HIS A 46 9.82 -16.90 -10.57
N ALA A 47 9.68 -15.82 -11.36
CA ALA A 47 8.47 -15.00 -11.44
C ALA A 47 8.16 -14.58 -12.87
N ASP A 48 6.87 -14.52 -13.21
CA ASP A 48 6.35 -13.86 -14.41
C ASP A 48 5.70 -12.51 -14.07
N ILE A 49 5.07 -12.43 -12.89
CA ILE A 49 4.38 -11.24 -12.39
C ILE A 49 4.79 -11.02 -10.94
N ILE A 50 5.08 -9.77 -10.59
CA ILE A 50 5.47 -9.37 -9.25
C ILE A 50 4.53 -8.26 -8.79
N TYR A 51 3.84 -8.45 -7.66
CA TYR A 51 3.07 -7.37 -7.03
C TYR A 51 3.93 -6.65 -6.01
N MET A 52 3.94 -5.32 -6.10
CA MET A 52 4.58 -4.44 -5.14
C MET A 52 3.65 -3.29 -4.78
N CYS A 53 3.61 -2.89 -3.52
CA CYS A 53 2.90 -1.71 -3.05
C CYS A 53 3.84 -0.88 -2.19
N SER A 54 4.07 0.37 -2.59
CA SER A 54 4.93 1.29 -1.81
C SER A 54 4.39 2.72 -1.91
N PRO A 55 3.98 3.29 -0.77
CA PRO A 55 3.85 2.73 0.59
C PRO A 55 2.93 1.53 0.68
N ASN A 56 3.27 0.53 1.50
CA ASN A 56 2.54 -0.73 1.54
C ASN A 56 1.25 -0.65 2.38
N ASN A 57 0.22 -1.31 1.92
CA ASN A 57 -0.93 -1.71 2.70
C ASN A 57 -0.85 -3.24 2.92
N PRO A 58 -0.68 -3.73 4.18
CA PRO A 58 -1.07 -3.07 5.44
C PRO A 58 0.06 -2.40 6.23
N THR A 59 1.33 -2.68 5.93
CA THR A 59 2.46 -2.44 6.84
C THR A 59 2.89 -0.98 6.95
N GLY A 60 2.50 -0.14 5.99
CA GLY A 60 2.97 1.23 5.91
C GLY A 60 4.45 1.37 5.54
N ALA A 61 5.15 0.27 5.30
CA ALA A 61 6.54 0.28 4.91
C ALA A 61 6.74 0.85 3.50
N VAL A 62 7.87 1.51 3.27
CA VAL A 62 8.19 2.19 2.01
C VAL A 62 9.57 1.74 1.55
N TYR A 63 9.65 1.22 0.34
CA TYR A 63 10.94 0.87 -0.27
C TYR A 63 11.78 2.12 -0.53
N ASP A 64 13.04 2.03 -0.20
CA ASP A 64 14.04 2.98 -0.64
C ASP A 64 14.47 2.71 -2.10
N ARG A 65 15.39 3.53 -2.58
CA ARG A 65 15.89 3.43 -3.96
C ARG A 65 16.62 2.10 -4.21
N ASP A 66 17.39 1.62 -3.25
CA ASP A 66 18.19 0.39 -3.39
C ASP A 66 17.28 -0.85 -3.43
N GLY A 67 16.26 -0.91 -2.56
CA GLY A 67 15.27 -1.97 -2.54
C GLY A 67 14.45 -2.04 -3.83
N LEU A 68 14.00 -0.88 -4.36
CA LEU A 68 13.32 -0.84 -5.65
C LEU A 68 14.25 -1.23 -6.82
N THR A 69 15.52 -0.82 -6.77
CA THR A 69 16.51 -1.19 -7.79
C THR A 69 16.71 -2.70 -7.84
N ALA A 70 16.83 -3.36 -6.68
CA ALA A 70 16.97 -4.81 -6.61
C ALA A 70 15.77 -5.53 -7.27
N TRP A 71 14.54 -5.06 -7.05
CA TRP A 71 13.36 -5.63 -7.69
C TRP A 71 13.30 -5.36 -9.20
N VAL A 72 13.70 -4.16 -9.65
CA VAL A 72 13.75 -3.81 -11.09
C VAL A 72 14.79 -4.66 -11.81
N ASP A 73 15.98 -4.82 -11.25
CA ASP A 73 17.05 -5.65 -11.81
C ASP A 73 16.62 -7.12 -11.89
N TYR A 74 16.04 -7.63 -10.82
CA TYR A 74 15.49 -8.99 -10.79
C TYR A 74 14.40 -9.18 -11.85
N ALA A 75 13.44 -8.27 -11.96
CA ALA A 75 12.36 -8.37 -12.93
C ALA A 75 12.88 -8.36 -14.38
N ASN A 76 13.85 -7.50 -14.69
CA ASN A 76 14.48 -7.46 -16.00
C ASN A 76 15.25 -8.77 -16.30
N ALA A 77 15.98 -9.31 -15.31
CA ALA A 77 16.70 -10.57 -15.46
C ALA A 77 15.79 -11.79 -15.68
N GLN A 78 14.61 -11.79 -15.01
CA GLN A 78 13.63 -12.88 -15.14
C GLN A 78 12.70 -12.71 -16.36
N GLY A 79 12.67 -11.53 -17.00
CA GLY A 79 11.65 -11.18 -17.99
C GLY A 79 10.26 -11.02 -17.36
N ALA A 80 10.20 -10.74 -16.08
CA ALA A 80 8.97 -10.56 -15.31
C ALA A 80 8.40 -9.14 -15.44
N VAL A 81 7.11 -8.98 -15.09
CA VAL A 81 6.45 -7.67 -15.03
C VAL A 81 6.09 -7.32 -13.59
N ILE A 82 6.59 -6.19 -13.11
CA ILE A 82 6.21 -5.60 -11.84
C ILE A 82 4.87 -4.86 -12.02
N LEU A 83 3.89 -5.18 -11.18
CA LEU A 83 2.66 -4.42 -10.98
C LEU A 83 2.84 -3.58 -9.71
N PHE A 84 3.21 -2.32 -9.90
CA PHE A 84 3.55 -1.40 -8.82
C PHE A 84 2.33 -0.58 -8.42
N ASP A 85 1.82 -0.80 -7.22
CA ASP A 85 0.71 -0.05 -6.64
C ASP A 85 1.24 1.17 -5.87
N ALA A 86 1.05 2.36 -6.45
CA ALA A 86 1.43 3.65 -5.92
C ALA A 86 0.25 4.42 -5.30
N ALA A 87 -0.82 3.72 -4.88
CA ALA A 87 -2.04 4.38 -4.38
C ALA A 87 -1.82 5.28 -3.15
N TYR A 88 -0.73 5.12 -2.43
CA TYR A 88 -0.38 5.88 -1.22
C TYR A 88 0.85 6.79 -1.41
N GLU A 89 1.35 6.96 -2.64
CA GLU A 89 2.57 7.73 -2.94
C GLU A 89 2.53 9.17 -2.41
N CYS A 90 1.33 9.77 -2.37
CA CYS A 90 1.12 11.13 -1.88
C CYS A 90 1.46 11.33 -0.38
N PHE A 91 1.52 10.24 0.39
CA PHE A 91 1.88 10.28 1.81
C PHE A 91 3.40 10.28 2.03
N VAL A 92 4.20 9.89 1.05
CA VAL A 92 5.67 9.92 1.14
C VAL A 92 6.11 11.37 1.32
N SER A 93 6.70 11.66 2.47
CA SER A 93 7.15 13.00 2.87
C SER A 93 8.65 13.08 3.11
N GLU A 94 9.29 11.94 3.30
CA GLU A 94 10.73 11.86 3.59
C GLU A 94 11.55 12.05 2.31
N PRO A 95 12.49 13.03 2.33
CA PRO A 95 13.32 13.28 1.16
C PRO A 95 14.14 12.06 0.76
N GLY A 96 14.22 11.80 -0.55
CA GLY A 96 15.02 10.70 -1.11
C GLY A 96 14.28 9.38 -1.25
N LEU A 97 13.12 9.20 -0.62
CA LEU A 97 12.28 8.02 -0.87
C LEU A 97 11.54 8.16 -2.21
N PRO A 98 11.60 7.14 -3.08
CA PRO A 98 10.87 7.16 -4.35
C PRO A 98 9.35 7.16 -4.13
N ARG A 99 8.65 7.96 -4.94
CA ARG A 99 7.19 7.98 -5.02
C ARG A 99 6.66 7.19 -6.21
N SER A 100 7.52 6.92 -7.17
CA SER A 100 7.22 6.18 -8.40
C SER A 100 8.31 5.16 -8.68
N ILE A 101 7.93 3.98 -9.17
CA ILE A 101 8.89 2.99 -9.65
C ILE A 101 9.72 3.52 -10.82
N PHE A 102 9.18 4.48 -11.57
CA PHE A 102 9.87 5.08 -12.73
C PHE A 102 10.98 6.07 -12.36
N GLU A 103 11.22 6.34 -11.08
CA GLU A 103 12.41 6.99 -10.60
C GLU A 103 13.64 6.05 -10.61
N ILE A 104 13.41 4.76 -10.81
CA ILE A 104 14.46 3.73 -10.87
C ILE A 104 14.82 3.46 -12.34
N GLU A 105 16.10 3.47 -12.62
CA GLU A 105 16.62 3.11 -13.95
C GLU A 105 16.23 1.66 -14.29
N GLY A 106 15.86 1.41 -15.56
CA GLY A 106 15.40 0.08 -16.00
C GLY A 106 13.93 -0.23 -15.71
N ALA A 107 13.21 0.54 -14.87
CA ALA A 107 11.82 0.23 -14.54
C ALA A 107 10.88 0.29 -15.76
N LYS A 108 11.15 1.15 -16.74
CA LYS A 108 10.29 1.30 -17.94
C LYS A 108 10.24 0.06 -18.81
N THR A 109 11.17 -0.87 -18.67
CA THR A 109 11.22 -2.13 -19.42
C THR A 109 10.54 -3.29 -18.72
N CYS A 110 10.22 -3.15 -17.42
CA CYS A 110 9.65 -4.24 -16.63
C CYS A 110 8.49 -3.85 -15.71
N ALA A 111 8.06 -2.58 -15.63
CA ALA A 111 7.03 -2.18 -14.68
C ALA A 111 5.80 -1.51 -15.31
N ILE A 112 4.64 -1.74 -14.66
CA ILE A 112 3.38 -1.02 -14.84
C ILE A 112 3.05 -0.38 -13.49
N GLU A 113 2.75 0.93 -13.47
CA GLU A 113 2.39 1.64 -12.24
C GLU A 113 0.91 1.98 -12.20
N PHE A 114 0.32 1.79 -11.03
CA PHE A 114 -1.09 2.09 -10.75
C PHE A 114 -1.19 3.19 -9.69
N CYS A 115 -1.90 4.26 -10.02
CA CYS A 115 -2.12 5.40 -9.14
C CYS A 115 -3.61 5.64 -8.92
N SER A 116 -3.96 6.29 -7.81
CA SER A 116 -5.35 6.47 -7.42
C SER A 116 -5.61 7.85 -6.82
N PHE A 117 -6.67 8.50 -7.26
CA PHE A 117 -7.20 9.70 -6.59
C PHE A 117 -7.95 9.40 -5.29
N SER A 118 -8.26 8.12 -5.03
CA SER A 118 -9.04 7.72 -3.84
C SER A 118 -8.40 8.17 -2.53
N LYS A 119 -7.06 8.08 -2.42
CA LYS A 119 -6.33 8.40 -1.20
C LYS A 119 -5.74 9.80 -1.23
N MET A 120 -5.28 10.23 -2.40
CA MET A 120 -4.71 11.55 -2.61
C MET A 120 -5.74 12.66 -2.44
N ALA A 121 -6.92 12.51 -3.07
CA ALA A 121 -7.92 13.58 -3.18
C ALA A 121 -9.29 13.22 -2.58
N GLY A 122 -9.39 12.15 -1.82
CA GLY A 122 -10.68 11.70 -1.26
C GLY A 122 -11.68 11.19 -2.31
N PHE A 123 -11.24 10.84 -3.50
CA PHE A 123 -12.09 10.43 -4.62
C PHE A 123 -12.54 8.95 -4.56
N THR A 124 -12.60 8.37 -3.38
CA THR A 124 -12.96 6.95 -3.22
C THR A 124 -14.29 6.60 -3.89
N GLY A 125 -15.30 7.45 -3.74
CA GLY A 125 -16.63 7.26 -4.35
C GLY A 125 -16.69 7.53 -5.85
N THR A 126 -15.77 8.30 -6.42
CA THR A 126 -15.76 8.65 -7.84
C THR A 126 -15.10 7.60 -8.73
N ARG A 127 -14.35 6.66 -8.14
CA ARG A 127 -13.69 5.54 -8.81
C ARG A 127 -12.71 6.01 -9.91
N CYS A 128 -11.83 6.96 -9.59
CA CYS A 128 -10.85 7.52 -10.51
C CYS A 128 -9.41 7.14 -10.13
N GLY A 129 -8.65 6.73 -11.12
CA GLY A 129 -7.23 6.42 -11.03
C GLY A 129 -6.61 6.41 -12.42
N TRP A 130 -5.32 6.19 -12.49
CA TRP A 130 -4.61 6.05 -13.77
C TRP A 130 -3.58 4.92 -13.70
N THR A 131 -3.24 4.43 -14.90
CA THR A 131 -2.23 3.37 -15.05
C THR A 131 -1.19 3.85 -16.05
N ILE A 132 0.07 3.69 -15.70
CA ILE A 132 1.20 4.00 -16.57
C ILE A 132 1.75 2.70 -17.12
N VAL A 133 1.60 2.49 -18.43
CA VAL A 133 2.17 1.35 -19.16
C VAL A 133 3.20 1.88 -20.16
N PRO A 134 4.49 1.80 -19.88
CA PRO A 134 5.53 2.32 -20.77
C PRO A 134 5.55 1.63 -22.13
N LYS A 135 5.84 2.39 -23.20
CA LYS A 135 6.01 1.81 -24.55
C LYS A 135 7.29 0.97 -24.67
N ALA A 136 8.26 1.14 -23.76
CA ALA A 136 9.45 0.31 -23.70
C ALA A 136 9.14 -1.11 -23.19
N LEU A 137 8.02 -1.31 -22.50
CA LEU A 137 7.62 -2.61 -21.98
C LEU A 137 7.09 -3.50 -23.10
N ALA A 138 7.75 -4.64 -23.32
CA ALA A 138 7.40 -5.64 -24.35
C ALA A 138 7.21 -5.00 -25.76
N ASP A 139 8.12 -4.11 -26.16
CA ASP A 139 8.11 -3.41 -27.46
C ASP A 139 6.76 -2.71 -27.74
N GLY A 140 6.12 -2.17 -26.72
CA GLY A 140 4.85 -1.45 -26.83
C GLY A 140 3.61 -2.32 -26.95
N LYS A 141 3.75 -3.64 -27.00
CA LYS A 141 2.59 -4.57 -27.11
C LYS A 141 1.65 -4.46 -25.92
N LEU A 142 2.19 -4.44 -24.70
CA LEU A 142 1.37 -4.31 -23.49
C LEU A 142 0.67 -2.96 -23.43
N HIS A 143 1.34 -1.88 -23.82
CA HIS A 143 0.71 -0.55 -23.94
C HIS A 143 -0.49 -0.57 -24.91
N ALA A 144 -0.30 -1.11 -26.11
CA ALA A 144 -1.35 -1.20 -27.11
C ALA A 144 -2.53 -2.08 -26.65
N MET A 145 -2.24 -3.22 -26.03
CA MET A 145 -3.26 -4.12 -25.48
C MET A 145 -4.04 -3.47 -24.33
N TRP A 146 -3.35 -2.76 -23.43
CA TRP A 146 -4.00 -2.05 -22.32
C TRP A 146 -4.91 -0.93 -22.85
N LEU A 147 -4.42 -0.12 -23.78
CA LEU A 147 -5.21 0.93 -24.41
C LEU A 147 -6.46 0.34 -25.09
N ARG A 148 -6.30 -0.75 -25.86
CA ARG A 148 -7.42 -1.45 -26.51
C ARG A 148 -8.44 -1.95 -25.50
N ARG A 149 -7.98 -2.57 -24.41
CA ARG A 149 -8.86 -3.06 -23.34
C ARG A 149 -9.66 -1.91 -22.71
N GLN A 150 -9.00 -0.83 -22.34
CA GLN A 150 -9.63 0.32 -21.67
C GLN A 150 -10.66 0.99 -22.57
N THR A 151 -10.33 1.21 -23.84
CA THR A 151 -11.24 1.85 -24.82
C THR A 151 -12.38 0.94 -25.29
N THR A 152 -12.30 -0.37 -25.06
CA THR A 152 -13.33 -1.33 -25.49
C THR A 152 -14.26 -1.75 -24.33
N LYS A 153 -13.70 -1.94 -23.13
CA LYS A 153 -14.45 -2.51 -21.99
C LYS A 153 -14.92 -1.46 -20.98
N PHE A 154 -14.29 -0.30 -20.93
CA PHE A 154 -14.55 0.69 -19.89
C PHE A 154 -14.83 2.09 -20.43
N ASN A 155 -14.10 2.57 -21.44
CA ASN A 155 -14.14 3.91 -22.03
C ASN A 155 -13.72 5.07 -21.08
N GLY A 156 -13.26 4.78 -19.87
CA GLY A 156 -12.83 5.76 -18.88
C GLY A 156 -13.95 6.16 -17.91
N VAL A 157 -13.55 6.90 -16.88
CA VAL A 157 -14.49 7.43 -15.88
C VAL A 157 -15.33 8.58 -16.48
N PRO A 158 -16.48 8.95 -15.86
CA PRO A 158 -17.31 10.05 -16.34
C PRO A 158 -16.53 11.35 -16.55
N TYR A 159 -16.88 12.13 -17.57
CA TYR A 159 -16.18 13.35 -17.92
C TYR A 159 -16.06 14.36 -16.76
N ILE A 160 -17.13 14.53 -15.99
CA ILE A 160 -17.10 15.41 -14.79
C ILE A 160 -16.08 14.97 -13.76
N VAL A 161 -15.90 13.66 -13.56
CA VAL A 161 -14.88 13.09 -12.67
C VAL A 161 -13.48 13.35 -13.22
N GLN A 162 -13.28 13.22 -14.55
CA GLN A 162 -11.99 13.56 -15.18
C GLN A 162 -11.65 15.03 -15.02
N LYS A 163 -12.64 15.94 -15.12
CA LYS A 163 -12.44 17.38 -14.87
C LYS A 163 -12.08 17.67 -13.42
N GLY A 164 -12.75 17.03 -12.46
CA GLY A 164 -12.38 17.11 -11.06
C GLY A 164 -10.97 16.58 -10.79
N ALA A 165 -10.62 15.44 -11.38
CA ALA A 165 -9.26 14.87 -11.28
C ALA A 165 -8.19 15.81 -11.89
N ALA A 166 -8.47 16.48 -13.02
CA ALA A 166 -7.57 17.46 -13.59
C ALA A 166 -7.37 18.69 -12.68
N ALA A 167 -8.43 19.12 -11.99
CA ALA A 167 -8.37 20.24 -11.04
C ALA A 167 -7.46 19.96 -9.83
N VAL A 168 -7.26 18.68 -9.45
CA VAL A 168 -6.33 18.28 -8.39
C VAL A 168 -4.91 18.81 -8.65
N PHE A 169 -4.48 18.91 -9.89
CA PHE A 169 -3.14 19.33 -10.28
C PHE A 169 -3.02 20.84 -10.53
N THR A 170 -4.05 21.63 -10.27
CA THR A 170 -3.90 23.09 -10.22
C THR A 170 -3.20 23.51 -8.93
N PRO A 171 -2.59 24.71 -8.86
CA PRO A 171 -1.99 25.21 -7.61
C PRO A 171 -2.98 25.19 -6.42
N GLU A 172 -4.23 25.59 -6.66
CA GLU A 172 -5.30 25.61 -5.66
C GLU A 172 -5.67 24.19 -5.22
N GLY A 173 -5.86 23.27 -6.19
CA GLY A 173 -6.19 21.86 -5.90
C GLY A 173 -5.08 21.16 -5.12
N MET A 174 -3.82 21.40 -5.46
CA MET A 174 -2.67 20.86 -4.72
C MET A 174 -2.58 21.41 -3.30
N ALA A 175 -2.93 22.70 -3.08
CA ALA A 175 -2.96 23.28 -1.74
C ALA A 175 -4.06 22.66 -0.87
N GLU A 176 -5.26 22.45 -1.41
CA GLU A 176 -6.35 21.77 -0.71
C GLU A 176 -6.00 20.31 -0.37
N ILE A 177 -5.37 19.60 -1.29
CA ILE A 177 -4.89 18.23 -1.05
C ILE A 177 -3.85 18.20 0.05
N GLN A 178 -2.88 19.12 0.03
CA GLN A 178 -1.86 19.19 1.07
C GLN A 178 -2.48 19.37 2.45
N HIS A 179 -3.49 20.24 2.57
CA HIS A 179 -4.24 20.41 3.83
C HIS A 179 -4.90 19.09 4.29
N THR A 180 -5.50 18.35 3.37
CA THR A 180 -6.11 17.03 3.68
C THR A 180 -5.05 16.01 4.08
N LEU A 181 -3.91 15.97 3.40
CA LEU A 181 -2.81 15.07 3.75
C LEU A 181 -2.25 15.41 5.15
N ASP A 182 -2.09 16.69 5.47
CA ASP A 182 -1.62 17.13 6.77
C ASP A 182 -2.60 16.76 7.90
N TYR A 183 -3.91 16.82 7.60
CA TYR A 183 -4.93 16.33 8.52
C TYR A 183 -4.74 14.84 8.88
N TYR A 184 -4.48 13.98 7.89
CA TYR A 184 -4.23 12.57 8.13
C TYR A 184 -2.85 12.30 8.74
N ARG A 185 -1.82 13.09 8.41
CA ARG A 185 -0.51 13.01 9.06
C ARG A 185 -0.60 13.30 10.55
N GLU A 186 -1.42 14.29 10.94
CA GLU A 186 -1.67 14.58 12.35
C GLU A 186 -2.35 13.41 13.06
N ASN A 187 -3.32 12.74 12.43
CA ASN A 187 -3.91 11.52 12.98
C ASN A 187 -2.86 10.41 13.16
N ALA A 188 -2.01 10.20 12.15
CA ALA A 188 -0.94 9.22 12.23
C ALA A 188 0.03 9.54 13.38
N ARG A 189 0.40 10.83 13.55
CA ARG A 189 1.26 11.30 14.65
C ARG A 189 0.65 10.98 16.02
N VAL A 190 -0.63 11.27 16.23
CA VAL A 190 -1.35 10.96 17.49
C VAL A 190 -1.31 9.47 17.80
N LEU A 191 -1.53 8.62 16.79
CA LEU A 191 -1.48 7.16 16.97
C LEU A 191 -0.04 6.69 17.23
N SER A 192 0.95 7.19 16.49
CA SER A 192 2.36 6.86 16.68
C SER A 192 2.84 7.20 18.09
N GLU A 193 2.60 8.42 18.55
CA GLU A 193 2.95 8.86 19.91
C GLU A 193 2.26 8.01 21.00
N THR A 194 1.07 7.49 20.69
CA THR A 194 0.36 6.60 21.62
C THR A 194 1.04 5.25 21.70
N LEU A 195 1.44 4.66 20.58
CA LEU A 195 2.16 3.40 20.54
C LEU A 195 3.54 3.51 21.17
N ASP A 196 4.26 4.62 20.90
CA ASP A 196 5.56 4.92 21.52
C ASP A 196 5.44 4.99 23.07
N ALA A 197 4.44 5.71 23.57
CA ALA A 197 4.20 5.84 25.02
C ALA A 197 3.83 4.52 25.68
N LEU A 198 3.26 3.56 24.94
CA LEU A 198 2.92 2.22 25.40
C LEU A 198 4.06 1.21 25.20
N GLY A 199 5.16 1.60 24.56
CA GLY A 199 6.26 0.70 24.22
C GLY A 199 5.88 -0.40 23.22
N ILE A 200 4.85 -0.17 22.41
CA ILE A 200 4.37 -1.12 21.39
C ILE A 200 5.16 -0.92 20.10
N TRP A 201 5.78 -1.97 19.60
CA TRP A 201 6.49 -1.94 18.33
C TRP A 201 5.52 -1.74 17.16
N TYR A 202 5.87 -0.88 16.22
CA TYR A 202 5.10 -0.66 14.98
C TYR A 202 5.99 -0.17 13.85
N THR A 203 5.44 -0.24 12.63
CA THR A 203 5.98 0.42 11.43
C THR A 203 4.89 1.23 10.73
N GLY A 204 5.27 2.11 9.80
CA GLY A 204 4.33 3.00 9.11
C GLY A 204 4.09 4.33 9.84
N GLY A 205 3.00 5.01 9.50
CA GLY A 205 2.57 6.26 10.11
C GLY A 205 3.29 7.53 9.65
N LYS A 206 4.53 7.46 9.18
CA LYS A 206 5.30 8.63 8.70
C LYS A 206 5.09 8.91 7.21
N ASN A 207 5.29 7.90 6.39
CA ASN A 207 5.15 7.96 4.93
C ASN A 207 3.93 7.20 4.41
N SER A 208 3.01 6.87 5.31
CA SER A 208 1.81 6.07 5.04
C SER A 208 0.72 6.43 6.02
N PRO A 209 -0.56 6.31 5.64
CA PRO A 209 -1.69 6.47 6.56
C PRO A 209 -1.91 5.25 7.46
N TYR A 210 -1.12 4.19 7.31
CA TYR A 210 -1.24 2.96 8.08
C TYR A 210 -0.15 2.83 9.12
N LEU A 211 -0.55 2.31 10.31
CA LEU A 211 0.35 1.87 11.35
C LEU A 211 0.14 0.36 11.53
N TRP A 212 1.21 -0.39 11.40
CA TRP A 212 1.25 -1.82 11.55
C TRP A 212 1.96 -2.17 12.84
N LEU A 213 1.20 -2.52 13.85
CA LEU A 213 1.71 -2.76 15.20
C LEU A 213 1.73 -4.24 15.55
N LYS A 214 2.66 -4.63 16.39
CA LYS A 214 2.71 -5.96 16.98
C LYS A 214 1.66 -6.07 18.08
N CYS A 215 0.85 -7.13 18.07
CA CYS A 215 -0.18 -7.33 19.09
C CYS A 215 0.46 -7.48 20.46
N PRO A 216 0.04 -6.70 21.47
CA PRO A 216 0.62 -6.74 22.80
C PRO A 216 0.22 -8.01 23.57
N LYS A 217 0.91 -8.29 24.68
CA LYS A 217 0.57 -9.36 25.64
C LYS A 217 0.53 -10.77 25.00
N GLY A 218 1.21 -10.99 23.88
CA GLY A 218 1.24 -12.28 23.17
C GLY A 218 -0.10 -12.71 22.54
N MET A 219 -1.01 -11.75 22.33
CA MET A 219 -2.26 -12.00 21.61
C MET A 219 -1.99 -12.17 20.12
N ASP A 220 -2.78 -13.03 19.45
CA ASP A 220 -2.91 -12.98 18.01
C ASP A 220 -3.83 -11.84 17.55
N SER A 221 -3.88 -11.59 16.26
CA SER A 221 -4.58 -10.43 15.70
C SER A 221 -6.10 -10.43 15.93
N TRP A 222 -6.72 -11.61 15.93
CA TRP A 222 -8.17 -11.73 16.18
C TRP A 222 -8.49 -11.60 17.65
N THR A 223 -7.71 -12.20 18.54
CA THR A 223 -7.84 -12.02 19.99
C THR A 223 -7.66 -10.55 20.36
N PHE A 224 -6.70 -9.87 19.75
CA PHE A 224 -6.48 -8.45 19.97
C PHE A 224 -7.63 -7.58 19.41
N PHE A 225 -8.22 -7.98 18.27
CA PHE A 225 -9.40 -7.31 17.72
C PHE A 225 -10.58 -7.34 18.71
N ASP A 226 -10.92 -8.54 19.21
CA ASP A 226 -12.01 -8.71 20.17
C ASP A 226 -11.72 -7.95 21.47
N TYR A 227 -10.48 -8.02 21.96
CA TYR A 227 -10.05 -7.30 23.16
C TYR A 227 -10.24 -5.78 23.03
N LEU A 228 -9.85 -5.19 21.89
CA LEU A 228 -10.04 -3.75 21.62
C LEU A 228 -11.51 -3.38 21.46
N LEU A 229 -12.26 -4.20 20.74
CA LEU A 229 -13.69 -3.95 20.50
C LEU A 229 -14.50 -3.95 21.79
N GLU A 230 -14.30 -4.96 22.63
CA GLU A 230 -15.09 -5.14 23.87
C GLU A 230 -14.68 -4.16 24.98
N ASN A 231 -13.39 -3.84 25.11
CA ASN A 231 -12.89 -3.08 26.26
C ASN A 231 -12.61 -1.60 25.96
N ALA A 232 -12.31 -1.26 24.69
CA ALA A 232 -12.03 0.12 24.29
C ALA A 232 -13.04 0.69 23.27
N HIS A 233 -13.88 -0.16 22.67
CA HIS A 233 -14.77 0.21 21.56
C HIS A 233 -14.01 0.84 20.40
N VAL A 234 -12.83 0.30 20.11
CA VAL A 234 -11.95 0.68 19.01
C VAL A 234 -11.89 -0.46 18.00
N VAL A 235 -12.09 -0.11 16.73
CA VAL A 235 -12.05 -1.05 15.62
C VAL A 235 -10.81 -0.76 14.76
N GLY A 236 -10.00 -1.78 14.55
CA GLY A 236 -8.91 -1.77 13.59
C GLY A 236 -9.00 -3.01 12.69
N THR A 237 -7.91 -3.42 12.07
CA THR A 237 -7.94 -4.57 11.15
C THR A 237 -6.96 -5.65 11.63
N PRO A 238 -7.45 -6.88 11.90
CA PRO A 238 -6.59 -8.00 12.23
C PRO A 238 -5.58 -8.28 11.11
N GLY A 239 -4.33 -8.49 11.49
CA GLY A 239 -3.26 -8.65 10.52
C GLY A 239 -3.33 -9.96 9.74
N GLU A 240 -3.88 -11.03 10.32
CA GLU A 240 -4.11 -12.31 9.64
C GLU A 240 -4.98 -12.15 8.38
N GLY A 241 -5.87 -11.15 8.32
CA GLY A 241 -6.64 -10.82 7.13
C GLY A 241 -5.82 -10.35 5.94
N PHE A 242 -4.51 -10.09 6.12
CA PHE A 242 -3.59 -9.69 5.06
C PHE A 242 -2.59 -10.79 4.68
N GLY A 243 -2.60 -11.92 5.38
CA GLY A 243 -1.72 -13.06 5.13
C GLY A 243 -1.20 -13.69 6.42
N ALA A 244 -0.56 -14.86 6.29
CA ALA A 244 -0.13 -15.67 7.43
C ALA A 244 0.88 -14.95 8.33
N ASN A 245 1.80 -14.18 7.76
CA ASN A 245 2.79 -13.38 8.51
C ASN A 245 2.17 -12.19 9.24
N GLY A 246 0.89 -11.91 9.01
CA GLY A 246 0.13 -10.89 9.74
C GLY A 246 -0.51 -11.37 11.04
N LYS A 247 -0.41 -12.66 11.39
CA LYS A 247 -1.12 -13.28 12.52
C LYS A 247 -0.92 -12.55 13.85
N ASP A 248 0.30 -12.11 14.11
CA ASP A 248 0.68 -11.46 15.38
C ASP A 248 0.69 -9.92 15.28
N PHE A 249 0.09 -9.38 14.23
CA PHE A 249 0.10 -7.95 13.94
C PHE A 249 -1.32 -7.39 13.76
N PHE A 250 -1.42 -6.07 13.86
CA PHE A 250 -2.69 -5.36 13.75
C PHE A 250 -2.51 -4.05 13.00
N ARG A 251 -3.46 -3.68 12.13
CA ARG A 251 -3.40 -2.42 11.39
C ARG A 251 -4.32 -1.37 12.00
N LEU A 252 -3.75 -0.22 12.37
CA LEU A 252 -4.50 1.02 12.58
C LEU A 252 -4.41 1.89 11.32
N THR A 253 -5.34 2.83 11.21
CA THR A 253 -5.40 3.76 10.07
C THR A 253 -5.58 5.20 10.55
N ALA A 254 -4.90 6.12 9.86
CA ALA A 254 -5.05 7.56 10.05
C ALA A 254 -6.26 8.16 9.30
N PHE A 255 -6.95 7.36 8.47
CA PHE A 255 -8.15 7.78 7.76
C PHE A 255 -9.36 7.85 8.70
N GLY A 256 -9.44 8.90 9.51
CA GLY A 256 -10.51 9.08 10.46
C GLY A 256 -10.70 10.54 10.84
N ASP A 257 -11.77 10.81 11.56
CA ASP A 257 -11.99 12.10 12.20
C ASP A 257 -10.96 12.33 13.31
N GLN A 258 -10.39 13.55 13.39
CA GLN A 258 -9.32 13.83 14.36
C GLN A 258 -9.77 13.73 15.82
N ALA A 259 -10.97 14.19 16.13
CA ALA A 259 -11.47 14.13 17.50
C ALA A 259 -11.68 12.67 17.94
N ARG A 260 -12.25 11.84 17.05
CA ARG A 260 -12.42 10.40 17.28
C ARG A 260 -11.09 9.65 17.32
N THR A 261 -10.11 10.05 16.52
CA THR A 261 -8.77 9.46 16.57
C THR A 261 -8.08 9.76 17.91
N ARG A 262 -8.18 10.98 18.43
CA ARG A 262 -7.67 11.34 19.77
C ARG A 262 -8.39 10.55 20.87
N GLU A 263 -9.70 10.44 20.78
CA GLU A 263 -10.50 9.65 21.73
C GLU A 263 -10.08 8.17 21.70
N ALA A 264 -9.91 7.58 20.51
CA ALA A 264 -9.43 6.20 20.38
C ALA A 264 -8.02 6.03 20.99
N ALA A 265 -7.12 6.97 20.75
CA ALA A 265 -5.78 6.99 21.32
C ALA A 265 -5.79 7.03 22.87
N GLU A 266 -6.67 7.82 23.47
CA GLU A 266 -6.85 7.86 24.92
C GLU A 266 -7.39 6.55 25.47
N ARG A 267 -8.34 5.93 24.79
CA ARG A 267 -8.89 4.63 25.17
C ARG A 267 -7.85 3.53 25.09
N LEU A 268 -7.03 3.52 24.04
CA LEU A 268 -5.89 2.60 23.89
C LEU A 268 -4.89 2.76 25.03
N ARG A 269 -4.50 4.00 25.36
CA ARG A 269 -3.59 4.26 26.50
C ARG A 269 -4.13 3.71 27.83
N LYS A 270 -5.40 3.92 28.11
CA LYS A 270 -6.03 3.42 29.35
C LYS A 270 -6.06 1.89 29.38
N LEU A 271 -6.39 1.25 28.28
CA LEU A 271 -6.55 -0.21 28.22
C LEU A 271 -5.21 -0.96 28.21
N LEU A 272 -4.19 -0.40 27.55
CA LEU A 272 -2.94 -1.11 27.29
C LEU A 272 -1.79 -0.70 28.24
N ALA A 273 -1.99 0.32 29.09
CA ALA A 273 -1.03 0.71 30.12
C ALA A 273 -1.01 -0.26 31.34
N GLU A 274 -2.01 -1.11 31.46
CA GLU A 274 -2.15 -2.18 32.46
C GLU A 274 -1.50 -3.49 31.95
#